data_f00bacf2ab0070c32e47e1df16d8909b
#
_entry.id   f00bacf2ab0070c32e47e1df16d8909b
#
_cell.length_a   1.000
_cell.length_b   1.000
_cell.length_c   1.000
_cell.angle_alpha   90.00
_cell.angle_beta   90.00
_cell.angle_gamma   90.00
#
_symmetry.space_group_name_H-M   'P 1'
#
loop_
_entity.id
_entity.type
_entity.pdbx_description
1 polymer ?
#
loop_
_entity_poly.entity_id
_entity_poly.type
_entity_poly.pdbx_seq_one_letter_code
_entity_poly.pdbx_strand_id
1 'polypeptide(L)'
;MNSGYSFFKSFFYSTKNPFFKLIKFEWRFLLYGLLMSLWSSFGQTFFISLFSLEIRQELDLSHGEFGAYYSIATTVSALTLLWLGKLSDTQTVHRLSVITLISVCLSSLFFSTVSSVLMLIFGLYLLRLSGQGMMYHVYSTAVTRRYNLMRGKALAICGLGMNLAEATLP
;
A
#
# COMPACT_ATOMS: atom_id res chain seq x y z
N MET A 1 29.68 -10.88 -0.80
CA MET A 1 28.43 -10.25 -0.35
C MET A 1 28.14 -10.40 1.16
N ASN A 2 29.06 -10.95 1.98
CA ASN A 2 28.83 -11.23 3.43
C ASN A 2 29.41 -10.20 4.42
N SER A 3 30.24 -9.25 4.01
CA SER A 3 30.93 -8.30 4.92
C SER A 3 29.95 -7.24 5.51
N GLY A 4 29.03 -6.72 4.70
CA GLY A 4 28.05 -5.73 5.16
C GLY A 4 27.03 -6.27 6.18
N TYR A 5 26.69 -7.54 6.05
CA TYR A 5 25.75 -8.24 6.94
C TYR A 5 26.33 -8.45 8.35
N SER A 6 27.61 -8.80 8.42
CA SER A 6 28.34 -8.99 9.69
C SER A 6 28.49 -7.68 10.46
N PHE A 7 28.83 -6.59 9.78
CA PHE A 7 28.96 -5.25 10.36
C PHE A 7 27.59 -4.74 10.87
N PHE A 8 26.54 -4.91 10.09
CA PHE A 8 25.15 -4.52 10.47
C PHE A 8 24.70 -5.27 11.73
N LYS A 9 24.97 -6.58 11.80
CA LYS A 9 24.63 -7.43 12.95
C LYS A 9 25.37 -6.99 14.22
N SER A 10 26.68 -6.80 14.15
CA SER A 10 27.51 -6.36 15.26
C SER A 10 27.12 -4.96 15.77
N PHE A 11 26.83 -4.03 14.86
CA PHE A 11 26.47 -2.66 15.17
C PHE A 11 25.14 -2.53 15.92
N PHE A 12 24.14 -3.36 15.59
CA PHE A 12 22.84 -3.31 16.25
C PHE A 12 22.79 -4.09 17.57
N TYR A 13 23.60 -5.16 17.74
CA TYR A 13 23.64 -5.92 18.99
C TYR A 13 24.44 -5.22 20.12
N SER A 14 25.34 -4.31 19.80
CA SER A 14 26.25 -3.65 20.75
C SER A 14 25.64 -2.47 21.54
N THR A 15 24.34 -2.16 21.40
CA THR A 15 23.80 -0.92 22.00
C THR A 15 22.50 -1.11 22.78
N LYS A 16 22.35 -0.35 23.89
CA LYS A 16 21.19 -0.35 24.79
C LYS A 16 19.84 -0.01 24.12
N ASN A 17 19.81 0.62 22.93
CA ASN A 17 18.55 0.98 22.22
C ASN A 17 18.67 0.82 20.69
N PRO A 18 18.51 -0.41 20.15
CA PRO A 18 18.60 -0.67 18.72
C PRO A 18 17.49 0.03 17.90
N PHE A 19 16.35 0.38 18.53
CA PHE A 19 15.24 1.07 17.90
C PHE A 19 15.59 2.50 17.48
N PHE A 20 16.19 3.29 18.36
CA PHE A 20 16.61 4.66 18.04
C PHE A 20 17.68 4.70 16.94
N LYS A 21 18.57 3.71 16.91
CA LYS A 21 19.54 3.58 15.84
C LYS A 21 18.89 3.30 14.48
N LEU A 22 17.88 2.42 14.46
CA LEU A 22 17.12 2.14 13.26
C LEU A 22 16.53 3.44 12.67
N ILE A 23 15.86 4.24 13.49
CA ILE A 23 15.27 5.51 13.06
C ILE A 23 16.38 6.49 12.61
N LYS A 24 17.45 6.66 13.39
CA LYS A 24 18.48 7.65 13.10
C LYS A 24 19.27 7.38 11.81
N PHE A 25 19.60 6.12 11.54
CA PHE A 25 20.47 5.76 10.41
C PHE A 25 19.69 5.34 9.16
N GLU A 26 18.46 4.85 9.32
CA GLU A 26 17.65 4.32 8.22
C GLU A 26 16.40 5.18 7.93
N TRP A 27 16.33 6.40 8.45
CA TRP A 27 15.15 7.28 8.38
C TRP A 27 14.64 7.48 6.95
N ARG A 28 15.52 7.55 5.95
CA ARG A 28 15.13 7.73 4.54
C ARG A 28 14.34 6.55 4.00
N PHE A 29 14.77 5.34 4.34
CA PHE A 29 14.07 4.14 3.89
C PHE A 29 12.78 3.88 4.68
N LEU A 30 12.79 4.21 5.97
CA LEU A 30 11.58 4.17 6.79
C LEU A 30 10.55 5.21 6.33
N LEU A 31 11.00 6.42 6.00
CA LEU A 31 10.14 7.46 5.42
C LEU A 31 9.56 7.03 4.07
N TYR A 32 10.36 6.41 3.21
CA TYR A 32 9.86 5.81 1.97
C TYR A 32 8.72 4.82 2.25
N GLY A 33 8.91 3.87 3.17
CA GLY A 33 7.88 2.90 3.52
C GLY A 33 6.63 3.54 4.15
N LEU A 34 6.82 4.55 4.99
CA LEU A 34 5.74 5.33 5.60
C LEU A 34 4.92 6.08 4.53
N LEU A 35 5.58 6.75 3.59
CA LEU A 35 4.91 7.44 2.49
C LEU A 35 4.17 6.46 1.56
N MET A 36 4.78 5.33 1.21
CA MET A 36 4.10 4.28 0.42
C MET A 36 2.87 3.75 1.14
N SER A 37 2.95 3.54 2.45
CA SER A 37 1.82 3.13 3.29
C SER A 37 0.73 4.20 3.35
N LEU A 38 1.10 5.47 3.49
CA LEU A 38 0.18 6.60 3.48
C LEU A 38 -0.57 6.70 2.16
N TRP A 39 0.14 6.71 1.03
CA TRP A 39 -0.48 6.78 -0.30
C TRP A 39 -1.28 5.53 -0.69
N SER A 40 -1.01 4.36 -0.08
CA SER A 40 -1.82 3.16 -0.29
C SER A 40 -3.27 3.33 0.19
N SER A 41 -3.52 4.34 1.01
CA SER A 41 -4.82 4.64 1.61
C SER A 41 -5.91 4.98 0.60
N PHE A 42 -5.56 5.53 -0.56
CA PHE A 42 -6.53 5.77 -1.63
C PHE A 42 -7.22 4.50 -2.14
N GLY A 43 -6.58 3.33 -2.01
CA GLY A 43 -7.18 2.04 -2.32
C GLY A 43 -7.82 1.33 -1.12
N GLN A 44 -7.82 1.91 0.08
CA GLN A 44 -8.35 1.30 1.28
C GLN A 44 -9.85 1.49 1.43
N THR A 45 -10.46 0.57 2.17
CA THR A 45 -11.92 0.56 2.37
C THR A 45 -12.41 1.84 3.05
N PHE A 46 -11.70 2.35 4.06
CA PHE A 46 -12.10 3.55 4.77
C PHE A 46 -12.21 4.76 3.83
N PHE A 47 -11.23 4.95 2.93
CA PHE A 47 -11.23 6.06 1.98
C PHE A 47 -12.36 5.93 0.95
N ILE A 48 -12.54 4.75 0.37
CA ILE A 48 -13.60 4.51 -0.63
C ILE A 48 -14.98 4.66 0.02
N SER A 49 -15.14 4.28 1.30
CA SER A 49 -16.42 4.37 2.00
C SER A 49 -16.90 5.80 2.20
N LEU A 50 -16.00 6.80 2.23
CA LEU A 50 -16.38 8.22 2.33
C LEU A 50 -17.27 8.67 1.16
N PHE A 51 -17.03 8.13 -0.03
CA PHE A 51 -17.75 8.47 -1.25
C PHE A 51 -18.92 7.51 -1.55
N SER A 52 -19.17 6.53 -0.69
CA SER A 52 -20.14 5.47 -0.97
C SER A 52 -21.58 5.97 -1.06
N LEU A 53 -21.93 7.01 -0.31
CA LEU A 53 -23.26 7.61 -0.34
C LEU A 53 -23.50 8.32 -1.67
N GLU A 54 -22.59 9.18 -2.08
CA GLU A 54 -22.67 9.96 -3.32
C GLU A 54 -22.70 9.04 -4.53
N ILE A 55 -21.80 8.06 -4.59
CA ILE A 55 -21.73 7.08 -5.69
C ILE A 55 -23.05 6.30 -5.81
N ARG A 56 -23.64 5.87 -4.69
CA ARG A 56 -24.91 5.15 -4.71
C ARG A 56 -26.07 6.03 -5.14
N GLN A 57 -26.09 7.29 -4.72
CA GLN A 57 -27.12 8.23 -5.14
C GLN A 57 -27.01 8.57 -6.63
N GLU A 58 -25.81 8.76 -7.15
CA GLU A 58 -25.57 9.08 -8.55
C GLU A 58 -25.91 7.91 -9.50
N LEU A 59 -25.60 6.68 -9.06
CA LEU A 59 -25.82 5.47 -9.87
C LEU A 59 -27.12 4.73 -9.53
N ASP A 60 -27.98 5.28 -8.66
CA ASP A 60 -29.25 4.68 -8.17
C ASP A 60 -29.06 3.26 -7.61
N LEU A 61 -28.04 3.09 -6.74
CA LEU A 61 -27.67 1.80 -6.17
C LEU A 61 -28.12 1.65 -4.72
N SER A 62 -28.66 0.48 -4.42
CA SER A 62 -28.88 0.05 -3.03
C SER A 62 -27.55 -0.23 -2.30
N HIS A 63 -27.61 -0.29 -0.96
CA HIS A 63 -26.46 -0.72 -0.15
C HIS A 63 -25.93 -2.10 -0.51
N GLY A 64 -26.85 -3.04 -0.82
CA GLY A 64 -26.51 -4.41 -1.18
C GLY A 64 -25.78 -4.49 -2.52
N GLU A 65 -26.26 -3.76 -3.53
CA GLU A 65 -25.64 -3.74 -4.86
C GLU A 65 -24.23 -3.14 -4.82
N PHE A 66 -24.06 -1.99 -4.16
CA PHE A 66 -22.73 -1.39 -3.98
C PHE A 66 -21.77 -2.36 -3.27
N GLY A 67 -22.24 -3.02 -2.19
CA GLY A 67 -21.45 -4.02 -1.47
C GLY A 67 -21.07 -5.22 -2.34
N ALA A 68 -21.99 -5.70 -3.20
CA ALA A 68 -21.72 -6.78 -4.14
C ALA A 68 -20.67 -6.39 -5.18
N TYR A 69 -20.78 -5.22 -5.80
CA TYR A 69 -19.81 -4.71 -6.78
C TYR A 69 -18.43 -4.48 -6.16
N TYR A 70 -18.39 -3.92 -4.94
CA TYR A 70 -17.17 -3.77 -4.17
C TYR A 70 -16.50 -5.11 -3.88
N SER A 71 -17.28 -6.13 -3.50
CA SER A 71 -16.78 -7.47 -3.21
C SER A 71 -16.21 -8.15 -4.46
N ILE A 72 -16.89 -8.04 -5.59
CA ILE A 72 -16.41 -8.55 -6.88
C ILE A 72 -15.08 -7.89 -7.25
N ALA A 73 -15.03 -6.56 -7.25
CA ALA A 73 -13.83 -5.80 -7.58
C ALA A 73 -12.63 -6.17 -6.66
N THR A 74 -12.88 -6.29 -5.36
CA THR A 74 -11.87 -6.67 -4.36
C THR A 74 -11.36 -8.08 -4.59
N THR A 75 -12.25 -9.04 -4.86
CA THR A 75 -11.89 -10.44 -5.11
C THR A 75 -11.02 -10.56 -6.37
N VAL A 76 -11.44 -9.92 -7.46
CA VAL A 76 -10.67 -9.93 -8.72
C VAL A 76 -9.31 -9.26 -8.51
N SER A 77 -9.22 -8.15 -7.76
CA SER A 77 -7.94 -7.50 -7.46
C SER A 77 -7.02 -8.39 -6.63
N ALA A 78 -7.55 -9.11 -5.66
CA ALA A 78 -6.78 -10.05 -4.84
C ALA A 78 -6.23 -11.21 -5.68
N LEU A 79 -7.06 -11.79 -6.55
CA LEU A 79 -6.60 -12.82 -7.48
C LEU A 79 -5.49 -12.30 -8.43
N THR A 80 -5.68 -11.11 -8.99
CA THR A 80 -4.67 -10.48 -9.86
C THR A 80 -3.35 -10.24 -9.10
N LEU A 81 -3.42 -9.86 -7.83
CA LEU A 81 -2.25 -9.62 -6.99
C LEU A 81 -1.38 -10.87 -6.81
N LEU A 82 -1.93 -12.08 -6.86
CA LEU A 82 -1.16 -13.33 -6.77
C LEU A 82 -0.12 -13.44 -7.89
N TRP A 83 -0.42 -12.93 -9.09
CA TRP A 83 0.52 -12.90 -10.21
C TRP A 83 1.39 -11.64 -10.19
N LEU A 84 0.80 -10.47 -10.01
CA LEU A 84 1.55 -9.21 -9.99
C LEU A 84 2.51 -9.11 -8.80
N GLY A 85 2.18 -9.71 -7.67
CA GLY A 85 3.06 -9.76 -6.50
C GLY A 85 4.43 -10.37 -6.79
N LYS A 86 4.51 -11.34 -7.72
CA LYS A 86 5.76 -11.95 -8.17
C LYS A 86 6.71 -10.96 -8.86
N LEU A 87 6.21 -9.82 -9.36
CA LEU A 87 7.06 -8.77 -9.92
C LEU A 87 8.04 -8.20 -8.88
N SER A 88 7.67 -8.24 -7.60
CA SER A 88 8.57 -7.84 -6.51
C SER A 88 9.81 -8.73 -6.39
N ASP A 89 9.79 -9.94 -6.96
CA ASP A 89 10.93 -10.86 -6.94
C ASP A 89 11.92 -10.59 -8.08
N THR A 90 11.43 -10.04 -9.19
CA THR A 90 12.21 -9.84 -10.42
C THR A 90 12.58 -8.39 -10.69
N GLN A 91 11.79 -7.44 -10.21
CA GLN A 91 11.99 -6.03 -10.47
C GLN A 91 12.65 -5.31 -9.29
N THR A 92 13.29 -4.15 -9.57
CA THR A 92 13.85 -3.31 -8.52
C THR A 92 12.74 -2.61 -7.73
N VAL A 93 12.95 -2.44 -6.43
CA VAL A 93 12.01 -1.73 -5.53
C VAL A 93 11.66 -0.35 -6.08
N HIS A 94 12.67 0.41 -6.54
CA HIS A 94 12.47 1.75 -7.08
C HIS A 94 11.51 1.75 -8.28
N ARG A 95 11.74 0.88 -9.26
CA ARG A 95 10.89 0.79 -10.46
C ARG A 95 9.45 0.43 -10.11
N LEU A 96 9.26 -0.57 -9.24
CA LEU A 96 7.92 -0.98 -8.81
C LEU A 96 7.22 0.11 -8.02
N SER A 97 7.93 0.83 -7.14
CA SER A 97 7.36 1.95 -6.38
C SER A 97 6.85 3.06 -7.31
N VAL A 98 7.64 3.44 -8.32
CA VAL A 98 7.22 4.46 -9.29
C VAL A 98 6.01 3.98 -10.10
N ILE A 99 6.03 2.75 -10.60
CA ILE A 99 4.91 2.18 -11.36
C ILE A 99 3.64 2.15 -10.51
N THR A 100 3.72 1.68 -9.26
CA THR A 100 2.53 1.60 -8.38
C THR A 100 2.00 2.96 -7.99
N LEU A 101 2.88 3.96 -7.75
CA LEU A 101 2.47 5.34 -7.49
C LEU A 101 1.71 5.94 -8.68
N ILE A 102 2.25 5.79 -9.89
CA ILE A 102 1.59 6.26 -11.12
C ILE A 102 0.25 5.52 -11.28
N SER A 103 0.22 4.20 -11.04
CA SER A 103 -1.01 3.42 -11.15
C SER A 103 -2.09 3.89 -10.18
N VAL A 104 -1.75 4.22 -8.92
CA VAL A 104 -2.70 4.77 -7.94
C VAL A 104 -3.24 6.12 -8.40
N CYS A 105 -2.37 7.02 -8.88
CA CYS A 105 -2.78 8.32 -9.41
C CYS A 105 -3.76 8.17 -10.58
N LEU A 106 -3.42 7.33 -11.56
CA LEU A 106 -4.29 7.08 -12.72
C LEU A 106 -5.60 6.41 -12.31
N SER A 107 -5.57 5.47 -11.37
CA SER A 107 -6.77 4.81 -10.85
C SER A 107 -7.69 5.79 -10.12
N SER A 108 -7.12 6.71 -9.35
CA SER A 108 -7.89 7.76 -8.65
C SER A 108 -8.51 8.75 -9.64
N LEU A 109 -7.78 9.18 -10.66
CA LEU A 109 -8.31 10.03 -11.73
C LEU A 109 -9.42 9.31 -12.51
N PHE A 110 -9.25 8.04 -12.85
CA PHE A 110 -10.30 7.26 -13.49
C PHE A 110 -11.53 7.14 -12.58
N PHE A 111 -11.34 6.86 -11.30
CA PHE A 111 -12.42 6.72 -10.34
C PHE A 111 -13.25 8.00 -10.17
N SER A 112 -12.64 9.17 -10.33
CA SER A 112 -13.35 10.46 -10.28
C SER A 112 -14.27 10.72 -11.50
N THR A 113 -14.16 9.92 -12.56
CA THR A 113 -14.99 10.03 -13.78
C THR A 113 -16.05 8.92 -13.90
N VAL A 114 -16.22 8.15 -12.84
CA VAL A 114 -17.19 7.03 -12.84
C VAL A 114 -18.62 7.55 -12.99
N SER A 115 -19.30 7.07 -14.04
CA SER A 115 -20.68 7.44 -14.36
C SER A 115 -21.57 6.23 -14.70
N SER A 116 -21.05 5.02 -14.51
CA SER A 116 -21.80 3.78 -14.74
C SER A 116 -21.34 2.65 -13.83
N VAL A 117 -22.18 1.64 -13.62
CA VAL A 117 -21.86 0.48 -12.78
C VAL A 117 -20.62 -0.28 -13.26
N LEU A 118 -20.45 -0.45 -14.56
CA LEU A 118 -19.25 -1.11 -15.11
C LEU A 118 -17.98 -0.30 -14.82
N MET A 119 -18.04 1.03 -14.99
CA MET A 119 -16.93 1.91 -14.64
C MET A 119 -16.65 1.87 -13.14
N LEU A 120 -17.68 1.79 -12.29
CA LEU A 120 -17.54 1.65 -10.85
C LEU A 120 -16.77 0.37 -10.49
N ILE A 121 -17.19 -0.79 -10.99
CA ILE A 121 -16.53 -2.07 -10.70
C ILE A 121 -15.06 -2.03 -11.16
N PHE A 122 -14.81 -1.51 -12.36
CA PHE A 122 -13.46 -1.43 -12.90
C PHE A 122 -12.59 -0.42 -12.13
N GLY A 123 -13.14 0.74 -11.77
CA GLY A 123 -12.44 1.75 -10.95
C GLY A 123 -12.10 1.25 -9.55
N LEU A 124 -13.06 0.58 -8.89
CA LEU A 124 -12.81 -0.09 -7.61
C LEU A 124 -11.72 -1.16 -7.74
N TYR A 125 -11.77 -1.98 -8.77
CA TYR A 125 -10.73 -2.98 -9.06
C TYR A 125 -9.34 -2.34 -9.19
N LEU A 126 -9.21 -1.28 -9.98
CA LEU A 126 -7.94 -0.58 -10.18
C LEU A 126 -7.39 0.05 -8.89
N LEU A 127 -8.25 0.74 -8.12
CA LEU A 127 -7.87 1.32 -6.84
C LEU A 127 -7.43 0.27 -5.81
N ARG A 128 -8.19 -0.83 -5.71
CA ARG A 128 -7.89 -1.93 -4.80
C ARG A 128 -6.59 -2.63 -5.18
N LEU A 129 -6.39 -2.88 -6.48
CA LEU A 129 -5.17 -3.52 -6.97
C LEU A 129 -3.93 -2.65 -6.78
N SER A 130 -3.99 -1.39 -7.21
CA SER A 130 -2.83 -0.49 -7.17
C SER A 130 -2.52 0.01 -5.76
N GLY A 131 -3.52 0.53 -5.04
CA GLY A 131 -3.37 1.14 -3.72
C GLY A 131 -3.22 0.09 -2.62
N GLN A 132 -4.27 -0.64 -2.30
CA GLN A 132 -4.23 -1.61 -1.21
C GLN A 132 -3.32 -2.81 -1.54
N GLY A 133 -3.37 -3.34 -2.76
CA GLY A 133 -2.62 -4.51 -3.16
C GLY A 133 -1.15 -4.22 -3.38
N MET A 134 -0.83 -3.64 -4.53
CA MET A 134 0.56 -3.51 -5.00
C MET A 134 1.38 -2.56 -4.15
N MET A 135 0.86 -1.39 -3.75
CA MET A 135 1.62 -0.45 -2.95
C MET A 135 2.03 -1.03 -1.60
N TYR A 136 1.07 -1.66 -0.90
CA TYR A 136 1.34 -2.36 0.35
C TYR A 136 2.35 -3.48 0.16
N HIS A 137 2.17 -4.31 -0.88
CA HIS A 137 3.06 -5.43 -1.19
C HIS A 137 4.49 -4.98 -1.47
N VAL A 138 4.67 -3.93 -2.28
CA VAL A 138 6.00 -3.42 -2.67
C VAL A 138 6.78 -2.93 -1.46
N TYR A 139 6.21 -2.03 -0.63
CA TYR A 139 6.96 -1.50 0.51
C TYR A 139 7.19 -2.55 1.59
N SER A 140 6.20 -3.40 1.89
CA SER A 140 6.35 -4.42 2.93
C SER A 140 7.40 -5.47 2.56
N THR A 141 7.44 -5.89 1.29
CA THR A 141 8.48 -6.78 0.77
C THR A 141 9.87 -6.12 0.83
N ALA A 142 9.98 -4.85 0.41
CA ALA A 142 11.24 -4.10 0.45
C ALA A 142 11.78 -3.96 1.88
N VAL A 143 10.90 -3.60 2.83
CA VAL A 143 11.23 -3.48 4.26
C VAL A 143 11.64 -4.84 4.84
N THR A 144 10.89 -5.89 4.57
CA THR A 144 11.16 -7.23 5.07
C THR A 144 12.51 -7.77 4.57
N ARG A 145 12.84 -7.53 3.30
CA ARG A 145 14.12 -7.93 2.70
C ARG A 145 15.31 -7.15 3.27
N ARG A 146 15.11 -5.86 3.58
CA ARG A 146 16.18 -5.00 4.12
C ARG A 146 16.48 -5.29 5.59
N TYR A 147 15.45 -5.54 6.42
CA TYR A 147 15.56 -5.61 7.88
C TYR A 147 15.27 -7.00 8.44
N ASN A 148 16.16 -7.97 8.25
CA ASN A 148 15.95 -9.34 8.74
C ASN A 148 15.69 -9.44 10.25
N LEU A 149 16.49 -8.73 11.07
CA LEU A 149 16.43 -8.82 12.53
C LEU A 149 15.39 -7.87 13.16
N MET A 150 15.05 -6.80 12.47
CA MET A 150 14.17 -5.74 12.97
C MET A 150 12.95 -5.50 12.08
N ARG A 151 12.64 -6.47 11.22
CA ARG A 151 11.56 -6.38 10.22
C ARG A 151 10.22 -5.94 10.81
N GLY A 152 9.83 -6.52 11.97
CA GLY A 152 8.57 -6.18 12.62
C GLY A 152 8.52 -4.72 13.09
N LYS A 153 9.63 -4.20 13.67
CA LYS A 153 9.71 -2.79 14.09
C LYS A 153 9.73 -1.84 12.91
N ALA A 154 10.46 -2.18 11.85
CA ALA A 154 10.50 -1.38 10.63
C ALA A 154 9.13 -1.35 9.92
N LEU A 155 8.45 -2.50 9.80
CA LEU A 155 7.09 -2.57 9.26
C LEU A 155 6.08 -1.78 10.10
N ALA A 156 6.19 -1.83 11.43
CA ALA A 156 5.32 -1.06 12.33
C ALA A 156 5.49 0.45 12.11
N ILE A 157 6.72 0.95 11.97
CA ILE A 157 6.98 2.37 11.66
C ILE A 157 6.39 2.74 10.30
N CYS A 158 6.63 1.92 9.27
CA CYS A 158 6.08 2.19 7.94
C CYS A 158 4.54 2.14 7.93
N GLY A 159 3.93 1.21 8.69
CA GLY A 159 2.47 1.08 8.82
C GLY A 159 1.79 2.28 9.46
N LEU A 160 2.51 3.10 10.26
CA LEU A 160 1.98 4.34 10.79
C LEU A 160 1.51 5.30 9.68
N GLY A 161 2.04 5.18 8.47
CA GLY A 161 1.58 5.96 7.33
C GLY A 161 0.10 5.76 7.02
N MET A 162 -0.39 4.52 7.09
CA MET A 162 -1.83 4.22 6.91
C MET A 162 -2.67 4.82 8.03
N ASN A 163 -2.23 4.69 9.28
CA ASN A 163 -2.95 5.26 10.42
C ASN A 163 -2.99 6.80 10.37
N LEU A 164 -1.90 7.43 9.91
CA LEU A 164 -1.86 8.88 9.66
C LEU A 164 -2.85 9.28 8.57
N ALA A 165 -2.91 8.53 7.48
CA ALA A 165 -3.88 8.79 6.41
C ALA A 165 -5.31 8.64 6.90
N GLU A 166 -5.62 7.59 7.66
CA GLU A 166 -6.95 7.36 8.25
C GLU A 166 -7.35 8.49 9.21
N ALA A 167 -6.39 9.08 9.92
CA ALA A 167 -6.65 10.20 10.83
C ALA A 167 -6.77 11.57 10.15
N THR A 168 -6.26 11.72 8.90
CA THR A 168 -6.15 13.04 8.25
C THR A 168 -6.93 13.18 6.95
N LEU A 169 -7.35 12.08 6.31
CA LEU A 169 -8.06 12.07 5.02
C LEU A 169 -9.59 12.00 5.08
N PRO A 170 -10.28 11.73 6.21
CA PRO A 170 -11.75 11.79 6.27
C PRO A 170 -12.27 13.21 6.20
#